data_a9b301e8ca623bdcd654819aee2fcc51
#
_entry.id   a9b301e8ca623bdcd654819aee2fcc51
#
_cell.length_a   1.000
_cell.length_b   1.000
_cell.length_c   1.000
_cell.angle_alpha   90.00
_cell.angle_beta   90.00
_cell.angle_gamma   90.00
#
_symmetry.space_group_name_H-M   'P 1'
#
loop_
_entity.id
_entity.type
_entity.pdbx_description
1 polymer ?
#
loop_
_entity_poly.entity_id
_entity_poly.type
_entity_poly.pdbx_seq_one_letter_code
_entity_poly.pdbx_strand_id
1 'polypeptide(L)'
;MKKILKTIFLCVSLPVFSLSAENLTQYVNPMIGTDGYGNVYPGAQIPFGGIQISPDTDAKFYDAAAGYKYNHTSILGFSLTHLSGTGIPDLGDFLFIPGTGEMKLDPGTRENPTEGYRSRYSHDREWASPNYYAVELSDYGVKAEMTAGLRSGMFRFTYPKSEQAFIMIDMNHTLWQSCECMGHRTKRILRIERKEYQTY
;
A
#
# COMPACT_ATOMS: atom_id res chain seq x y z
N MET A 1 26.68 -65.41 41.60
CA MET A 1 25.37 -65.26 40.87
C MET A 1 25.07 -63.80 40.71
N LYS A 2 25.28 -63.20 39.52
CA LYS A 2 25.00 -61.79 39.24
C LYS A 2 23.59 -61.69 38.64
N LYS A 3 22.69 -60.99 39.31
CA LYS A 3 21.34 -60.66 38.80
C LYS A 3 21.47 -59.50 37.88
N ILE A 4 21.15 -59.72 36.60
CA ILE A 4 21.05 -58.65 35.55
C ILE A 4 19.63 -58.07 35.67
N LEU A 5 19.53 -56.85 36.12
CA LEU A 5 18.26 -56.07 36.15
C LEU A 5 18.07 -55.50 34.72
N LYS A 6 17.10 -56.03 33.99
CA LYS A 6 16.69 -55.50 32.68
C LYS A 6 15.71 -54.35 32.92
N THR A 7 16.19 -53.13 32.74
CA THR A 7 15.32 -51.96 32.72
C THR A 7 14.66 -51.86 31.35
N ILE A 8 13.33 -52.08 31.31
CA ILE A 8 12.52 -51.91 30.11
C ILE A 8 12.20 -50.38 30.00
N PHE A 9 12.78 -49.73 29.00
CA PHE A 9 12.44 -48.35 28.68
C PHE A 9 11.15 -48.36 27.82
N LEU A 10 10.01 -48.03 28.45
CA LEU A 10 8.72 -47.91 27.78
C LEU A 10 8.69 -46.51 27.09
N CYS A 11 8.99 -46.45 25.80
CA CYS A 11 8.78 -45.24 24.99
C CYS A 11 7.25 -45.02 24.81
N VAL A 12 6.67 -44.17 25.61
CA VAL A 12 5.31 -43.66 25.36
C VAL A 12 5.38 -42.61 24.26
N SER A 13 5.03 -43.02 23.03
CA SER A 13 4.82 -42.09 21.93
C SER A 13 3.52 -41.31 22.18
N LEU A 14 3.66 -40.09 22.70
CA LEU A 14 2.55 -39.15 22.76
C LEU A 14 2.18 -38.73 21.32
N PRO A 15 0.92 -38.85 20.90
CA PRO A 15 0.50 -38.33 19.61
C PRO A 15 0.69 -36.81 19.64
N VAL A 16 1.56 -36.30 18.77
CA VAL A 16 1.65 -34.84 18.51
C VAL A 16 0.41 -34.47 17.71
N PHE A 17 -0.62 -33.96 18.40
CA PHE A 17 -1.71 -33.29 17.73
C PHE A 17 -1.15 -32.03 17.08
N SER A 18 -0.96 -32.04 15.76
CA SER A 18 -0.78 -30.83 14.98
C SER A 18 -2.07 -30.03 15.09
N LEU A 19 -2.09 -29.07 16.00
CA LEU A 19 -3.10 -28.00 15.98
C LEU A 19 -2.81 -27.18 14.71
N SER A 20 -3.56 -27.46 13.65
CA SER A 20 -3.61 -26.57 12.51
C SER A 20 -4.26 -25.28 12.97
N ALA A 21 -3.48 -24.21 13.12
CA ALA A 21 -4.03 -22.91 13.45
C ALA A 21 -4.91 -22.46 12.27
N GLU A 22 -6.17 -22.21 12.54
CA GLU A 22 -7.09 -21.65 11.54
C GLU A 22 -6.58 -20.27 11.10
N ASN A 23 -6.58 -20.03 9.78
CA ASN A 23 -6.21 -18.73 9.25
C ASN A 23 -7.36 -17.72 9.46
N LEU A 24 -7.33 -17.01 10.56
CA LEU A 24 -8.37 -16.03 10.92
C LEU A 24 -8.29 -14.75 10.08
N THR A 25 -7.20 -14.51 9.35
CA THR A 25 -7.06 -13.30 8.51
C THR A 25 -8.07 -13.25 7.37
N GLN A 26 -8.62 -14.40 6.95
CA GLN A 26 -9.67 -14.47 5.94
C GLN A 26 -10.98 -13.77 6.34
N TYR A 27 -11.22 -13.56 7.63
CA TYR A 27 -12.42 -12.87 8.15
C TYR A 27 -12.22 -11.36 8.29
N VAL A 28 -11.03 -10.85 8.02
CA VAL A 28 -10.73 -9.42 8.10
C VAL A 28 -10.94 -8.78 6.74
N ASN A 29 -11.82 -7.78 6.68
CA ASN A 29 -12.03 -6.97 5.49
C ASN A 29 -11.49 -5.55 5.72
N PRO A 30 -10.31 -5.20 5.19
CA PRO A 30 -9.72 -3.86 5.36
C PRO A 30 -10.51 -2.73 4.68
N MET A 31 -11.47 -3.04 3.81
CA MET A 31 -12.32 -2.04 3.16
C MET A 31 -13.41 -1.49 4.09
N ILE A 32 -13.68 -2.12 5.23
CA ILE A 32 -14.67 -1.63 6.19
C ILE A 32 -14.22 -0.28 6.75
N GLY A 33 -15.08 0.74 6.63
CA GLY A 33 -14.82 2.11 7.08
C GLY A 33 -14.08 3.00 6.08
N THR A 34 -13.77 2.51 4.88
CA THR A 34 -13.11 3.30 3.83
C THR A 34 -14.08 4.21 3.06
N ASP A 35 -15.37 4.16 3.36
CA ASP A 35 -16.38 5.08 2.82
C ASP A 35 -17.13 5.82 3.94
N GLY A 36 -18.05 6.71 3.56
CA GLY A 36 -18.79 7.57 4.49
C GLY A 36 -17.84 8.42 5.35
N TYR A 37 -18.01 8.39 6.65
CA TYR A 37 -17.19 9.13 7.62
C TYR A 37 -16.25 8.21 8.43
N GLY A 38 -15.94 7.02 7.92
CA GLY A 38 -15.07 6.08 8.63
C GLY A 38 -13.61 6.51 8.68
N ASN A 39 -13.15 7.25 7.66
CA ASN A 39 -11.78 7.76 7.57
C ASN A 39 -10.71 6.70 7.84
N VAL A 40 -10.86 5.57 7.16
CA VAL A 40 -9.95 4.42 7.24
C VAL A 40 -9.34 4.18 5.86
N TYR A 41 -8.12 3.66 5.81
CA TYR A 41 -7.44 3.26 4.58
C TYR A 41 -7.34 1.72 4.48
N PRO A 42 -7.35 1.15 3.26
CA PRO A 42 -7.31 -0.31 3.07
C PRO A 42 -5.90 -0.88 2.99
N GLY A 43 -4.88 -0.04 3.11
CA GLY A 43 -3.49 -0.37 2.84
C GLY A 43 -2.84 -1.31 3.85
N ALA A 44 -1.59 -1.67 3.58
CA ALA A 44 -0.82 -2.61 4.39
C ALA A 44 -0.25 -1.96 5.65
N GLN A 45 -0.45 -2.63 6.77
CA GLN A 45 0.19 -2.29 8.06
C GLN A 45 0.29 -3.53 8.93
N ILE A 46 1.23 -3.52 9.87
CA ILE A 46 1.28 -4.52 10.96
C ILE A 46 0.87 -3.85 12.28
N PRO A 47 0.40 -4.62 13.27
CA PRO A 47 0.07 -4.08 14.58
C PRO A 47 1.26 -3.30 15.16
N PHE A 48 1.00 -2.05 15.61
CA PHE A 48 1.98 -1.12 16.17
C PHE A 48 3.16 -0.76 15.23
N GLY A 49 3.02 -0.99 13.92
CA GLY A 49 4.00 -0.59 12.92
C GLY A 49 4.01 0.93 12.72
N GLY A 50 5.20 1.49 12.42
CA GLY A 50 5.36 2.91 12.07
C GLY A 50 5.09 3.20 10.59
N ILE A 51 4.80 2.16 9.79
CA ILE A 51 4.51 2.29 8.36
C ILE A 51 3.10 1.80 8.08
N GLN A 52 2.33 2.63 7.37
CA GLN A 52 0.97 2.39 6.91
C GLN A 52 0.91 2.73 5.42
N ILE A 53 1.29 1.77 4.56
CA ILE A 53 1.32 1.98 3.12
C ILE A 53 -0.08 1.84 2.55
N SER A 54 -0.57 2.88 1.89
CA SER A 54 -1.91 2.85 1.30
C SER A 54 -1.97 3.68 0.01
N PRO A 55 -2.95 3.41 -0.88
CA PRO A 55 -3.27 4.34 -1.95
C PRO A 55 -3.88 5.62 -1.42
N ASP A 56 -3.52 6.73 -2.04
CA ASP A 56 -4.18 8.02 -1.87
C ASP A 56 -5.07 8.31 -3.06
N THR A 57 -6.36 8.46 -2.82
CA THR A 57 -7.34 8.84 -3.83
C THR A 57 -7.59 10.34 -3.86
N ASP A 58 -7.33 11.04 -2.76
CA ASP A 58 -7.32 12.49 -2.67
C ASP A 58 -6.42 12.97 -1.51
N ALA A 59 -5.91 14.19 -1.63
CA ALA A 59 -5.08 14.84 -0.62
C ALA A 59 -5.61 16.22 -0.19
N LYS A 60 -6.77 16.65 -0.70
CA LYS A 60 -7.26 18.02 -0.52
C LYS A 60 -8.57 18.14 0.24
N PHE A 61 -9.31 17.06 0.41
CA PHE A 61 -10.67 17.07 0.92
C PHE A 61 -10.80 16.24 2.20
N TYR A 62 -11.59 16.73 3.12
CA TYR A 62 -11.91 16.05 4.39
C TYR A 62 -12.59 14.69 4.20
N ASP A 63 -13.25 14.46 3.07
CA ASP A 63 -13.90 13.18 2.79
C ASP A 63 -12.92 12.03 2.52
N ALA A 64 -11.64 12.35 2.27
CA ALA A 64 -10.53 11.40 2.16
C ALA A 64 -9.44 11.67 3.20
N ALA A 65 -9.82 11.94 4.44
CA ALA A 65 -8.88 12.32 5.51
C ALA A 65 -7.79 11.26 5.77
N ALA A 66 -8.08 9.97 5.52
CA ALA A 66 -7.10 8.90 5.58
C ALA A 66 -6.39 8.64 4.24
N GLY A 67 -6.47 9.55 3.27
CA GLY A 67 -5.90 9.41 1.93
C GLY A 67 -6.76 8.64 0.94
N TYR A 68 -7.48 7.65 1.38
CA TYR A 68 -8.33 6.78 0.56
C TYR A 68 -9.82 7.01 0.82
N LYS A 69 -10.61 6.92 -0.25
CA LYS A 69 -12.06 6.90 -0.20
C LYS A 69 -12.60 5.89 -1.20
N TYR A 70 -13.43 4.96 -0.74
CA TYR A 70 -13.94 3.85 -1.55
C TYR A 70 -14.70 4.29 -2.80
N ASN A 71 -15.50 5.34 -2.71
CA ASN A 71 -16.29 5.83 -3.86
C ASN A 71 -15.49 6.66 -4.88
N HIS A 72 -14.18 6.86 -4.66
CA HIS A 72 -13.32 7.50 -5.65
C HIS A 72 -12.90 6.50 -6.74
N THR A 73 -12.71 7.00 -7.96
CA THR A 73 -12.44 6.18 -9.15
C THR A 73 -11.02 6.32 -9.69
N SER A 74 -10.19 7.09 -9.00
CA SER A 74 -8.80 7.30 -9.38
C SER A 74 -7.87 7.43 -8.18
N ILE A 75 -6.64 6.96 -8.32
CA ILE A 75 -5.56 6.97 -7.34
C ILE A 75 -4.52 8.00 -7.75
N LEU A 76 -4.06 8.83 -6.80
CA LEU A 76 -2.92 9.74 -6.95
C LEU A 76 -1.59 8.99 -6.97
N GLY A 77 -1.45 8.03 -6.10
CA GLY A 77 -0.25 7.26 -5.85
C GLY A 77 -0.36 6.52 -4.53
N PHE A 78 0.78 6.15 -3.99
CA PHE A 78 0.87 5.35 -2.75
C PHE A 78 1.80 6.06 -1.78
N SER A 79 1.30 6.41 -0.60
CA SER A 79 2.11 7.03 0.45
C SER A 79 2.40 6.09 1.63
N LEU A 80 3.33 6.49 2.50
CA LEU A 80 3.91 5.59 3.50
C LEU A 80 3.23 5.66 4.86
N THR A 81 2.53 6.76 5.15
CA THR A 81 2.01 7.03 6.48
C THR A 81 0.59 7.57 6.42
N HIS A 82 -0.30 7.00 7.23
CA HIS A 82 -1.71 7.36 7.29
C HIS A 82 -2.23 7.33 8.71
N LEU A 83 -3.18 8.20 9.01
CA LEU A 83 -4.00 8.12 10.21
C LEU A 83 -5.28 7.33 9.89
N SER A 84 -5.79 6.60 10.86
CA SER A 84 -7.03 5.82 10.73
C SER A 84 -8.09 6.29 11.73
N GLY A 85 -9.29 6.59 11.23
CA GLY A 85 -10.44 6.93 12.05
C GLY A 85 -10.43 8.32 12.67
N THR A 86 -9.51 9.22 12.29
CA THR A 86 -9.37 10.52 12.94
C THR A 86 -10.28 11.61 12.34
N GLY A 87 -10.69 11.50 11.08
CA GLY A 87 -11.43 12.52 10.38
C GLY A 87 -10.67 13.84 10.12
N ILE A 88 -9.40 13.89 10.47
CA ILE A 88 -8.48 15.00 10.21
C ILE A 88 -7.39 14.48 9.29
N PRO A 89 -7.22 15.07 8.09
CA PRO A 89 -6.15 14.67 7.18
C PRO A 89 -4.79 15.09 7.76
N ASP A 90 -3.84 14.19 7.76
CA ASP A 90 -2.44 14.44 8.13
C ASP A 90 -1.56 13.30 7.59
N LEU A 91 -0.23 13.48 7.60
CA LEU A 91 0.74 12.53 7.08
C LEU A 91 0.70 12.41 5.55
N GLY A 92 0.91 11.19 5.01
CA GLY A 92 0.95 10.94 3.56
C GLY A 92 2.32 11.18 2.94
N ASP A 93 3.39 11.13 3.75
CA ASP A 93 4.75 11.43 3.31
C ASP A 93 5.21 10.56 2.14
N PHE A 94 5.90 11.18 1.18
CA PHE A 94 6.50 10.54 -0.01
C PHE A 94 5.51 9.72 -0.84
N LEU A 95 4.88 10.37 -1.81
CA LEU A 95 3.98 9.70 -2.74
C LEU A 95 4.75 8.99 -3.85
N PHE A 96 4.57 7.69 -3.96
CA PHE A 96 5.12 6.85 -5.02
C PHE A 96 4.11 6.67 -6.13
N ILE A 97 4.49 7.03 -7.35
CA ILE A 97 3.63 7.00 -8.54
C ILE A 97 4.31 6.16 -9.61
N PRO A 98 3.95 4.87 -9.76
CA PRO A 98 4.44 4.07 -10.87
C PRO A 98 3.65 4.40 -12.13
N GLY A 99 4.33 4.47 -13.27
CA GLY A 99 3.68 4.78 -14.54
C GLY A 99 4.44 4.31 -15.76
N THR A 100 3.81 4.44 -16.91
CA THR A 100 4.37 4.18 -18.23
C THR A 100 4.06 5.33 -19.18
N GLY A 101 4.91 5.54 -20.19
CA GLY A 101 4.72 6.60 -21.16
C GLY A 101 5.22 7.96 -20.69
N GLU A 102 4.56 9.03 -21.11
CA GLU A 102 4.92 10.38 -20.73
C GLU A 102 4.65 10.64 -19.24
N MET A 103 5.68 11.13 -18.55
CA MET A 103 5.58 11.48 -17.14
C MET A 103 4.96 12.86 -16.98
N LYS A 104 3.80 12.92 -16.33
CA LYS A 104 3.13 14.17 -15.95
C LYS A 104 3.53 14.56 -14.54
N LEU A 105 3.67 15.85 -14.27
CA LEU A 105 4.11 16.37 -12.98
C LEU A 105 2.95 16.85 -12.10
N ASP A 106 1.80 17.09 -12.68
CA ASP A 106 0.62 17.54 -11.97
C ASP A 106 -0.33 16.37 -11.67
N PRO A 107 -1.05 16.39 -10.56
CA PRO A 107 -1.92 15.28 -10.17
C PRO A 107 -3.14 15.11 -11.07
N GLY A 108 -3.56 16.15 -11.80
CA GLY A 108 -4.87 16.20 -12.44
C GLY A 108 -6.00 16.32 -11.41
N THR A 109 -7.23 16.15 -11.86
CA THR A 109 -8.41 16.18 -10.99
C THR A 109 -9.13 14.83 -10.96
N ARG A 110 -10.04 14.63 -10.02
CA ARG A 110 -10.86 13.41 -9.98
C ARG A 110 -11.79 13.29 -11.19
N GLU A 111 -12.26 14.43 -11.69
CA GLU A 111 -13.12 14.54 -12.86
C GLU A 111 -12.34 14.27 -14.16
N ASN A 112 -11.06 14.71 -14.21
CA ASN A 112 -10.18 14.55 -15.36
C ASN A 112 -8.85 13.91 -14.94
N PRO A 113 -8.83 12.65 -14.50
CA PRO A 113 -7.62 12.00 -13.97
C PRO A 113 -6.50 11.89 -15.01
N THR A 114 -6.85 11.76 -16.29
CA THR A 114 -5.88 11.61 -17.39
C THR A 114 -5.13 12.89 -17.77
N GLU A 115 -5.53 14.05 -17.25
CA GLU A 115 -4.79 15.31 -17.43
C GLU A 115 -3.51 15.37 -16.58
N GLY A 116 -3.43 14.54 -15.54
CA GLY A 116 -2.30 14.48 -14.61
C GLY A 116 -1.67 13.09 -14.50
N TYR A 117 -0.92 12.88 -13.40
CA TYR A 117 -0.30 11.58 -13.09
C TYR A 117 -1.24 10.60 -12.37
N ARG A 118 -2.42 11.04 -11.99
CA ARG A 118 -3.46 10.20 -11.38
C ARG A 118 -3.87 9.07 -12.34
N SER A 119 -4.16 7.90 -11.82
CA SER A 119 -4.64 6.77 -12.61
C SER A 119 -6.02 6.32 -12.16
N ARG A 120 -6.88 6.01 -13.11
CA ARG A 120 -8.14 5.32 -12.85
C ARG A 120 -7.87 3.90 -12.39
N TYR A 121 -8.79 3.36 -11.60
CA TYR A 121 -8.79 1.98 -11.14
C TYR A 121 -10.22 1.45 -11.01
N SER A 122 -10.37 0.15 -10.77
CA SER A 122 -11.65 -0.51 -10.50
C SER A 122 -11.52 -1.42 -9.29
N HIS A 123 -12.54 -1.48 -8.45
CA HIS A 123 -12.61 -2.39 -7.31
C HIS A 123 -12.58 -3.88 -7.72
N ASP A 124 -12.97 -4.22 -8.95
CA ASP A 124 -12.83 -5.58 -9.48
C ASP A 124 -11.36 -5.99 -9.63
N ARG A 125 -10.44 -5.01 -9.62
CA ARG A 125 -8.98 -5.19 -9.73
C ARG A 125 -8.24 -4.59 -8.55
N GLU A 126 -8.89 -4.61 -7.40
CA GLU A 126 -8.39 -4.13 -6.12
C GLU A 126 -8.49 -5.25 -5.08
N TRP A 127 -7.45 -5.46 -4.31
CA TRP A 127 -7.39 -6.51 -3.29
C TRP A 127 -6.81 -5.94 -2.01
N ALA A 128 -7.45 -6.22 -0.89
CA ALA A 128 -6.97 -5.86 0.43
C ALA A 128 -7.12 -7.05 1.39
N SER A 129 -6.10 -7.30 2.17
CA SER A 129 -6.09 -8.26 3.27
C SER A 129 -5.15 -7.77 4.36
N PRO A 130 -5.16 -8.34 5.57
CA PRO A 130 -4.23 -7.93 6.61
C PRO A 130 -2.79 -7.88 6.12
N ASN A 131 -2.17 -6.70 6.24
CA ASN A 131 -0.81 -6.39 5.79
C ASN A 131 -0.52 -6.62 4.30
N TYR A 132 -1.53 -6.58 3.46
CA TYR A 132 -1.34 -6.65 2.01
C TYR A 132 -2.40 -5.84 1.28
N TYR A 133 -1.96 -5.06 0.31
CA TYR A 133 -2.83 -4.35 -0.63
C TYR A 133 -2.30 -4.49 -2.05
N ALA A 134 -3.20 -4.60 -3.02
CA ALA A 134 -2.86 -4.60 -4.42
C ALA A 134 -3.95 -3.92 -5.24
N VAL A 135 -3.56 -3.26 -6.35
CA VAL A 135 -4.48 -2.64 -7.30
C VAL A 135 -3.85 -2.56 -8.69
N GLU A 136 -4.69 -2.61 -9.72
CA GLU A 136 -4.26 -2.35 -11.09
C GLU A 136 -4.59 -0.90 -11.49
N LEU A 137 -3.56 -0.15 -11.87
CA LEU A 137 -3.67 1.22 -12.38
C LEU A 137 -4.02 1.16 -13.87
N SER A 138 -5.28 1.45 -14.20
CA SER A 138 -5.83 1.20 -15.54
C SER A 138 -5.19 2.04 -16.62
N ASP A 139 -4.79 3.30 -16.33
CA ASP A 139 -4.22 4.20 -17.33
C ASP A 139 -2.75 3.88 -17.67
N TYR A 140 -2.06 3.16 -16.77
CA TYR A 140 -0.66 2.78 -16.94
C TYR A 140 -0.46 1.29 -17.21
N GLY A 141 -1.50 0.46 -16.98
CA GLY A 141 -1.40 -0.99 -17.04
C GLY A 141 -0.46 -1.58 -15.97
N VAL A 142 -0.23 -0.86 -14.89
CA VAL A 142 0.69 -1.26 -13.82
C VAL A 142 -0.09 -1.90 -12.69
N LYS A 143 0.34 -3.08 -12.24
CA LYS A 143 -0.10 -3.66 -10.98
C LYS A 143 0.82 -3.19 -9.87
N ALA A 144 0.25 -2.53 -8.86
CA ALA A 144 0.92 -2.13 -7.64
C ALA A 144 0.54 -3.08 -6.50
N GLU A 145 1.53 -3.59 -5.79
CA GLU A 145 1.37 -4.47 -4.62
C GLU A 145 2.21 -3.93 -3.47
N MET A 146 1.74 -4.05 -2.25
CA MET A 146 2.45 -3.52 -1.09
C MET A 146 2.22 -4.31 0.18
N THR A 147 3.24 -4.31 1.04
CA THR A 147 3.21 -4.88 2.39
C THR A 147 4.07 -4.03 3.32
N ALA A 148 3.80 -4.10 4.60
CA ALA A 148 4.50 -3.32 5.61
C ALA A 148 5.18 -4.19 6.66
N GLY A 149 6.36 -3.76 7.11
CA GLY A 149 7.03 -4.23 8.30
C GLY A 149 6.94 -3.21 9.44
N LEU A 150 7.64 -3.45 10.54
CA LEU A 150 7.58 -2.58 11.72
C LEU A 150 8.01 -1.13 11.41
N ARG A 151 9.06 -0.95 10.61
CA ARG A 151 9.65 0.34 10.24
C ARG A 151 10.04 0.43 8.78
N SER A 152 9.52 -0.46 7.95
CA SER A 152 9.82 -0.52 6.53
C SER A 152 8.59 -0.93 5.75
N GLY A 153 8.52 -0.51 4.50
CA GLY A 153 7.50 -0.93 3.56
C GLY A 153 8.14 -1.48 2.30
N MET A 154 7.41 -2.32 1.60
CA MET A 154 7.83 -2.87 0.34
C MET A 154 6.74 -2.64 -0.72
N PHE A 155 7.15 -2.10 -1.84
CA PHE A 155 6.34 -2.03 -3.05
C PHE A 155 6.85 -3.04 -4.08
N ARG A 156 5.91 -3.63 -4.81
CA ARG A 156 6.18 -4.36 -6.04
C ARG A 156 5.32 -3.79 -7.16
N PHE A 157 5.95 -3.19 -8.16
CA PHE A 157 5.28 -2.68 -9.33
C PHE A 157 5.55 -3.60 -10.52
N THR A 158 4.49 -4.19 -11.06
CA THR A 158 4.55 -5.03 -12.25
C THR A 158 4.09 -4.22 -13.44
N TYR A 159 5.01 -3.97 -14.38
CA TYR A 159 4.77 -3.16 -15.57
C TYR A 159 4.42 -4.02 -16.78
N PRO A 160 3.60 -3.50 -17.71
CA PRO A 160 3.54 -4.06 -19.04
C PRO A 160 4.91 -3.88 -19.73
N LYS A 161 5.14 -4.56 -20.84
CA LYS A 161 6.36 -4.33 -21.63
C LYS A 161 6.37 -2.87 -22.13
N SER A 162 7.29 -2.07 -21.61
CA SER A 162 7.42 -0.65 -21.93
C SER A 162 8.87 -0.21 -21.74
N GLU A 163 9.38 0.57 -22.66
CA GLU A 163 10.67 1.24 -22.55
C GLU A 163 10.59 2.54 -21.73
N GLN A 164 9.36 3.02 -21.48
CA GLN A 164 9.09 4.25 -20.75
C GLN A 164 8.45 3.97 -19.37
N ALA A 165 8.87 2.89 -18.71
CA ALA A 165 8.45 2.60 -17.36
C ALA A 165 9.21 3.49 -16.36
N PHE A 166 8.50 4.08 -15.41
CA PHE A 166 9.09 4.96 -14.40
C PHE A 166 8.44 4.78 -13.02
N ILE A 167 9.15 5.22 -12.01
CA ILE A 167 8.59 5.54 -10.68
C ILE A 167 8.89 7.01 -10.41
N MET A 168 7.85 7.80 -10.20
CA MET A 168 7.94 9.17 -9.73
C MET A 168 7.73 9.19 -8.23
N ILE A 169 8.51 9.98 -7.50
CA ILE A 169 8.35 10.19 -6.06
C ILE A 169 8.08 11.69 -5.83
N ASP A 170 6.90 12.03 -5.37
CA ASP A 170 6.59 13.38 -4.90
C ASP A 170 6.95 13.48 -3.42
N MET A 171 8.03 14.22 -3.14
CA MET A 171 8.58 14.42 -1.80
C MET A 171 7.86 15.52 -1.01
N ASN A 172 6.91 16.20 -1.63
CA ASN A 172 6.12 17.26 -1.00
C ASN A 172 4.67 16.84 -0.73
N HIS A 173 4.35 15.58 -1.02
CA HIS A 173 3.02 15.05 -0.77
C HIS A 173 2.68 15.09 0.72
N THR A 174 1.46 15.52 1.01
CA THR A 174 0.86 15.44 2.34
C THR A 174 -0.66 15.40 2.17
N LEU A 175 -1.34 14.71 3.05
CA LEU A 175 -2.80 14.67 3.07
C LEU A 175 -3.42 16.00 3.55
N TRP A 176 -2.66 16.84 4.22
CA TRP A 176 -3.05 18.19 4.61
C TRP A 176 -2.44 19.23 3.66
N GLN A 177 -3.09 19.53 2.55
CA GLN A 177 -2.62 20.58 1.62
C GLN A 177 -3.26 21.96 1.84
N SER A 178 -4.12 22.14 2.82
CA SER A 178 -4.84 23.41 3.03
C SER A 178 -4.09 24.46 3.87
N CYS A 179 -2.88 24.20 4.30
CA CYS A 179 -2.10 25.20 5.01
C CYS A 179 -1.28 26.04 4.03
N GLU A 180 -1.85 27.13 3.52
CA GLU A 180 -1.14 28.23 2.84
C GLU A 180 -0.02 28.84 3.70
N CYS A 181 0.07 28.46 4.98
CA CYS A 181 1.07 28.93 5.93
C CYS A 181 2.47 28.36 5.69
N MET A 182 2.62 27.32 4.89
CA MET A 182 3.92 26.81 4.47
C MET A 182 4.20 27.35 3.07
N GLY A 183 4.90 28.48 3.00
CA GLY A 183 5.26 29.17 1.76
C GLY A 183 5.64 28.24 0.63
N HIS A 184 5.63 28.75 -0.61
CA HIS A 184 5.88 28.03 -1.87
C HIS A 184 6.94 26.93 -1.70
N ARG A 185 6.51 25.68 -1.43
CA ARG A 185 7.41 24.52 -1.46
C ARG A 185 7.77 24.26 -2.93
N THR A 186 9.02 24.40 -3.26
CA THR A 186 9.52 23.97 -4.57
C THR A 186 9.20 22.49 -4.73
N LYS A 187 8.44 22.14 -5.77
CA LYS A 187 8.03 20.76 -6.03
C LYS A 187 9.29 19.90 -6.23
N ARG A 188 9.52 18.96 -5.34
CA ARG A 188 10.67 18.04 -5.39
C ARG A 188 10.20 16.69 -5.88
N ILE A 189 10.57 16.34 -7.08
CA ILE A 189 10.22 15.09 -7.73
C ILE A 189 11.50 14.33 -8.03
N LEU A 190 11.55 13.08 -7.64
CA LEU A 190 12.58 12.13 -8.02
C LEU A 190 12.02 11.16 -9.06
N ARG A 191 12.71 11.02 -10.18
CA ARG A 191 12.39 10.04 -11.22
C ARG A 191 13.37 8.87 -11.14
N ILE A 192 12.85 7.66 -11.09
CA ILE A 192 13.64 6.43 -11.20
C ILE A 192 13.22 5.75 -12.50
N GLU A 193 14.14 5.62 -13.43
CA GLU A 193 13.94 4.91 -14.69
C GLU A 193 14.53 3.50 -14.62
N ARG A 194 13.88 2.55 -15.28
CA ARG A 194 14.45 1.22 -15.46
C ARG A 194 15.61 1.31 -16.47
N LYS A 195 16.83 1.05 -16.06
CA LYS A 195 17.94 0.75 -16.99
C LYS A 195 17.89 -0.75 -17.28
N GLU A 196 17.78 -1.12 -18.56
CA GLU A 196 18.03 -2.49 -18.96
C GLU A 196 19.52 -2.78 -18.76
N TYR A 197 19.83 -3.72 -17.87
CA TYR A 197 21.14 -4.32 -17.85
C TYR A 197 21.18 -5.36 -18.98
N GLN A 198 21.90 -5.06 -20.05
CA GLN A 198 22.28 -6.09 -21.00
C GLN A 198 23.26 -7.01 -20.27
N THR A 199 22.82 -8.22 -19.99
CA THR A 199 23.72 -9.32 -19.62
C THR A 199 24.47 -9.73 -20.90
N TYR A 200 25.76 -9.46 -20.92
CA TYR A 200 26.69 -10.01 -21.91
C TYR A 200 27.00 -11.46 -21.57
#